data_7f9c1d88ddd0a15cb90c15724f24efc5
#
_entry.id   7f9c1d88ddd0a15cb90c15724f24efc5
#
_cell.length_a   1.000
_cell.length_b   1.000
_cell.length_c   1.000
_cell.angle_alpha   90.00
_cell.angle_beta   90.00
_cell.angle_gamma   90.00
#
_symmetry.space_group_name_H-M   'P 1'
#
loop_
_entity.id
_entity.type
_entity.pdbx_description
1 polymer ?
#
loop_
_entity_poly.entity_id
_entity_poly.type
_entity_poly.pdbx_seq_one_letter_code
_entity_poly.pdbx_strand_id
1 'polypeptide(L)'
;MAQERRRRWAPFPPRVGLVIICIRVWVLTVPVAGSARGSSPGSAGAAAGCDLFQGRWVADESYPLYDASACPFVPDVFDCRRNGRPDDAYLKFRWSPASCRLPRFDGADFLRRWRGKKVMFVGDSLSMNQWVSLACMLHAAAPAPVRATLTAGEPVSSVRFEDYDLLVVLYHTTFLVDVVQEDVGRVLKLDSMRNASAWLGAHLLVFNTWHWWTYRGASQV
;
A
#
# COMPACT_ATOMS: atom_id res chain seq x y z
N MET A 1 21.06 -20.51 -38.14
CA MET A 1 21.98 -20.07 -37.07
C MET A 1 21.50 -18.75 -36.57
N ALA A 2 20.69 -18.74 -35.51
CA ALA A 2 20.15 -17.55 -34.87
C ALA A 2 21.02 -17.21 -33.66
N GLN A 3 21.63 -16.04 -33.69
CA GLN A 3 22.57 -15.58 -32.69
C GLN A 3 21.78 -14.91 -31.56
N GLU A 4 21.64 -15.60 -30.44
CA GLU A 4 20.99 -15.18 -29.20
C GLU A 4 21.83 -14.09 -28.53
N ARG A 5 21.40 -12.82 -28.64
CA ARG A 5 22.01 -11.69 -27.94
C ARG A 5 21.60 -11.74 -26.47
N ARG A 6 22.43 -12.30 -25.61
CA ARG A 6 22.35 -12.14 -24.15
C ARG A 6 22.56 -10.67 -23.80
N ARG A 7 21.53 -9.97 -23.39
CA ARG A 7 21.65 -8.64 -22.77
C ARG A 7 22.27 -8.81 -21.39
N ARG A 8 23.52 -8.42 -21.24
CA ARG A 8 24.18 -8.29 -19.93
C ARG A 8 23.58 -7.06 -19.24
N TRP A 9 22.95 -7.29 -18.10
CA TRP A 9 22.56 -6.23 -17.18
C TRP A 9 23.82 -5.64 -16.57
N ALA A 10 24.01 -4.32 -16.68
CA ALA A 10 25.09 -3.62 -16.00
C ALA A 10 24.81 -3.61 -14.48
N PRO A 11 25.84 -3.79 -13.63
CA PRO A 11 25.64 -3.69 -12.18
C PRO A 11 25.23 -2.26 -11.81
N PHE A 12 24.14 -2.14 -11.04
CA PHE A 12 23.69 -0.86 -10.48
C PHE A 12 24.77 -0.29 -9.57
N PRO A 13 25.05 1.03 -9.62
CA PRO A 13 25.98 1.67 -8.70
C PRO A 13 25.46 1.59 -7.26
N PRO A 14 26.33 1.41 -6.24
CA PRO A 14 25.94 1.26 -4.86
C PRO A 14 25.63 2.61 -4.20
N ARG A 15 24.61 3.32 -4.63
CA ARG A 15 24.02 4.49 -3.99
C ARG A 15 22.64 4.79 -4.54
N VAL A 16 21.71 3.84 -4.37
CA VAL A 16 20.29 4.20 -4.39
C VAL A 16 19.87 4.34 -2.94
N GLY A 17 19.86 5.57 -2.47
CA GLY A 17 19.26 5.89 -1.18
C GLY A 17 17.83 5.39 -1.20
N LEU A 18 17.50 4.53 -0.25
CA LEU A 18 16.15 4.03 -0.02
C LEU A 18 15.27 5.24 0.29
N VAL A 19 14.53 5.70 -0.70
CA VAL A 19 13.55 6.78 -0.51
C VAL A 19 12.39 6.19 0.28
N ILE A 20 12.40 6.48 1.59
CA ILE A 20 11.27 6.17 2.47
C ILE A 20 10.14 7.11 2.06
N ILE A 21 9.13 6.55 1.39
CA ILE A 21 7.94 7.31 1.02
C ILE A 21 7.10 7.49 2.27
N CYS A 22 7.08 8.72 2.79
CA CYS A 22 6.18 9.11 3.88
C CYS A 22 4.74 9.09 3.37
N ILE A 23 3.98 8.07 3.75
CA ILE A 23 2.54 8.01 3.52
C ILE A 23 1.89 8.97 4.54
N ARG A 24 1.43 10.14 4.10
CA ARG A 24 0.52 10.93 4.91
C ARG A 24 -0.86 10.30 4.82
N VAL A 25 -1.24 9.55 5.81
CA VAL A 25 -2.61 9.06 5.97
C VAL A 25 -3.44 10.22 6.53
N TRP A 26 -4.25 10.85 5.70
CA TRP A 26 -5.30 11.77 6.16
C TRP A 26 -6.52 10.94 6.54
N VAL A 27 -6.69 10.71 7.83
CA VAL A 27 -7.94 10.17 8.35
C VAL A 27 -8.89 11.36 8.51
N LEU A 28 -9.81 11.54 7.56
CA LEU A 28 -10.93 12.44 7.72
C LEU A 28 -11.93 11.77 8.67
N THR A 29 -11.82 12.06 9.95
CA THR A 29 -12.86 11.74 10.93
C THR A 29 -13.99 12.75 10.79
N VAL A 30 -15.14 12.33 10.29
CA VAL A 30 -16.38 13.11 10.35
C VAL A 30 -16.83 13.11 11.82
N PRO A 31 -16.95 14.25 12.49
CA PRO A 31 -17.45 14.27 13.87
C PRO A 31 -18.95 13.97 13.89
N VAL A 32 -19.31 12.85 14.51
CA VAL A 32 -20.70 12.64 14.95
C VAL A 32 -20.89 13.50 16.19
N ALA A 33 -21.73 14.54 16.07
CA ALA A 33 -22.09 15.41 17.18
C ALA A 33 -22.89 14.62 18.23
N GLY A 34 -22.24 14.28 19.33
CA GLY A 34 -22.85 13.77 20.54
C GLY A 34 -22.51 14.68 21.70
N SER A 35 -23.47 15.48 22.17
CA SER A 35 -23.36 16.27 23.37
C SER A 35 -23.21 15.41 24.62
N ALA A 36 -22.09 15.57 25.33
CA ALA A 36 -22.01 15.23 26.76
C ALA A 36 -21.09 16.23 27.45
N ARG A 37 -21.70 17.03 28.35
CA ARG A 37 -21.00 17.84 29.35
C ARG A 37 -20.40 16.95 30.41
N GLY A 38 -19.11 17.14 30.70
CA GLY A 38 -18.43 16.46 31.80
C GLY A 38 -17.06 17.08 32.07
N SER A 39 -17.00 17.79 33.17
CA SER A 39 -15.92 18.18 34.07
C SER A 39 -14.46 17.87 33.68
N SER A 40 -13.63 18.90 33.65
CA SER A 40 -12.15 18.83 33.62
C SER A 40 -11.58 18.18 34.87
N PRO A 41 -10.57 17.33 34.77
CA PRO A 41 -9.49 17.30 35.74
C PRO A 41 -8.12 17.50 35.07
N GLY A 42 -7.31 18.31 35.77
CA GLY A 42 -5.87 18.29 35.87
C GLY A 42 -5.01 17.99 34.65
N SER A 43 -4.18 18.97 34.27
CA SER A 43 -3.10 18.86 33.31
C SER A 43 -2.14 17.70 33.65
N ALA A 44 -2.41 16.50 33.13
CA ALA A 44 -1.41 15.48 32.91
C ALA A 44 -0.69 15.84 31.61
N GLY A 45 0.63 15.95 31.64
CA GLY A 45 1.46 16.29 30.49
C GLY A 45 1.05 15.46 29.26
N ALA A 46 0.80 16.12 28.14
CA ALA A 46 0.52 15.47 26.87
C ALA A 46 1.65 14.47 26.62
N ALA A 47 1.35 13.19 26.67
CA ALA A 47 2.27 12.16 26.22
C ALA A 47 2.65 12.54 24.80
N ALA A 48 3.94 12.81 24.56
CA ALA A 48 4.47 13.13 23.25
C ALA A 48 3.99 12.05 22.29
N GLY A 49 3.12 12.45 21.31
CA GLY A 49 2.52 11.50 20.38
C GLY A 49 3.60 10.70 19.68
N CYS A 50 3.34 9.42 19.43
CA CYS A 50 4.26 8.56 18.69
C CYS A 50 4.46 9.10 17.27
N ASP A 51 5.68 9.52 16.92
CA ASP A 51 6.04 9.83 15.55
C ASP A 51 6.40 8.52 14.83
N LEU A 52 5.46 8.04 14.02
CA LEU A 52 5.60 6.81 13.24
C LEU A 52 6.63 6.93 12.12
N PHE A 53 7.03 8.13 11.75
CA PHE A 53 7.91 8.39 10.60
C PHE A 53 9.38 8.56 11.00
N GLN A 54 9.65 8.82 12.27
CA GLN A 54 11.01 8.87 12.83
C GLN A 54 11.36 7.50 13.40
N GLY A 55 12.32 6.80 12.75
CA GLY A 55 12.68 5.45 13.18
C GLY A 55 13.78 4.85 12.33
N ARG A 56 13.90 3.53 12.40
CA ARG A 56 14.88 2.75 11.64
C ARG A 56 14.34 1.37 11.25
N TRP A 57 14.90 0.80 10.21
CA TRP A 57 14.71 -0.61 9.89
C TRP A 57 15.56 -1.46 10.83
N VAL A 58 14.95 -2.48 11.43
CA VAL A 58 15.62 -3.44 12.32
C VAL A 58 15.40 -4.85 11.81
N ALA A 59 16.43 -5.68 11.91
CA ALA A 59 16.32 -7.09 11.61
C ALA A 59 15.38 -7.77 12.62
N ASP A 60 14.50 -8.64 12.11
CA ASP A 60 13.54 -9.40 12.92
C ASP A 60 13.23 -10.73 12.22
N GLU A 61 13.79 -11.82 12.74
CA GLU A 61 13.63 -13.16 12.19
C GLU A 61 12.19 -13.69 12.23
N SER A 62 11.30 -13.04 12.97
CA SER A 62 9.88 -13.39 12.99
C SER A 62 9.10 -12.88 11.75
N TYR A 63 9.77 -12.18 10.84
CA TYR A 63 9.24 -11.73 9.56
C TYR A 63 9.71 -12.63 8.42
N PRO A 64 8.95 -12.73 7.32
CA PRO A 64 7.74 -11.98 6.97
C PRO A 64 6.49 -12.42 7.74
N LEU A 65 5.41 -11.64 7.63
CA LEU A 65 4.12 -11.91 8.26
C LEU A 65 3.28 -12.95 7.51
N TYR A 66 3.69 -13.33 6.31
CA TYR A 66 3.06 -14.36 5.49
C TYR A 66 4.10 -15.01 4.57
N ASP A 67 3.81 -16.21 4.14
CA ASP A 67 4.56 -16.89 3.09
C ASP A 67 4.02 -16.47 1.72
N ALA A 68 4.84 -15.82 0.90
CA ALA A 68 4.45 -15.37 -0.43
C ALA A 68 4.06 -16.54 -1.35
N SER A 69 4.68 -17.72 -1.18
CA SER A 69 4.36 -18.92 -1.97
C SER A 69 2.99 -19.51 -1.64
N ALA A 70 2.46 -19.24 -0.44
CA ALA A 70 1.14 -19.67 0.01
C ALA A 70 0.04 -18.62 -0.29
N CYS A 71 0.40 -17.43 -0.78
CA CYS A 71 -0.56 -16.38 -1.09
C CYS A 71 -0.98 -16.43 -2.57
N PRO A 72 -2.27 -16.65 -2.87
CA PRO A 72 -2.74 -16.79 -4.25
C PRO A 72 -2.85 -15.45 -5.02
N PHE A 73 -2.52 -14.32 -4.37
CA PHE A 73 -2.71 -12.98 -4.92
C PHE A 73 -1.39 -12.34 -5.38
N VAL A 74 -0.24 -12.97 -5.14
CA VAL A 74 1.07 -12.43 -5.54
C VAL A 74 1.25 -12.59 -7.05
N PRO A 75 1.31 -11.50 -7.82
CA PRO A 75 1.59 -11.60 -9.24
C PRO A 75 3.06 -11.98 -9.49
N ASP A 76 3.33 -12.66 -10.61
CA ASP A 76 4.67 -13.13 -10.98
C ASP A 76 5.75 -12.04 -10.95
N VAL A 77 5.37 -10.80 -11.29
CA VAL A 77 6.29 -9.64 -11.27
C VAL A 77 6.81 -9.29 -9.87
N PHE A 78 6.13 -9.74 -8.80
CA PHE A 78 6.54 -9.51 -7.41
C PHE A 78 7.27 -10.70 -6.79
N ASP A 79 7.39 -11.82 -7.49
CA ASP A 79 8.20 -12.95 -7.05
C ASP A 79 9.68 -12.66 -7.33
N CYS A 80 10.32 -11.92 -6.43
CA CYS A 80 11.71 -11.49 -6.57
C CYS A 80 12.68 -12.68 -6.70
N ARG A 81 12.41 -13.79 -6.01
CA ARG A 81 13.26 -14.99 -6.06
C ARG A 81 13.19 -15.67 -7.41
N ARG A 82 11.99 -15.89 -7.91
CA ARG A 82 11.74 -16.44 -9.24
C ARG A 82 12.33 -15.54 -10.35
N ASN A 83 12.30 -14.23 -10.11
CA ASN A 83 12.86 -13.23 -11.02
C ASN A 83 14.36 -12.99 -10.83
N GLY A 84 15.08 -13.88 -10.14
CA GLY A 84 16.53 -13.92 -10.09
C GLY A 84 17.18 -13.26 -8.87
N ARG A 85 16.43 -12.84 -7.87
CA ARG A 85 17.00 -12.33 -6.62
C ARG A 85 17.63 -13.49 -5.83
N PRO A 86 18.93 -13.40 -5.44
CA PRO A 86 19.65 -14.54 -4.84
C PRO A 86 19.32 -14.75 -3.33
N ASP A 87 18.80 -13.73 -2.64
CA ASP A 87 18.56 -13.73 -1.19
C ASP A 87 17.12 -13.38 -0.83
N ASP A 88 16.75 -13.63 0.41
CA ASP A 88 15.49 -13.29 1.04
C ASP A 88 15.66 -12.38 2.30
N ALA A 89 16.87 -11.89 2.54
CA ALA A 89 17.20 -11.08 3.71
C ALA A 89 16.33 -9.83 3.84
N TYR A 90 15.90 -9.26 2.70
CA TYR A 90 15.01 -8.10 2.68
C TYR A 90 13.64 -8.36 3.33
N LEU A 91 13.19 -9.60 3.45
CA LEU A 91 11.95 -9.98 4.11
C LEU A 91 12.06 -9.95 5.63
N LYS A 92 13.28 -9.96 6.17
CA LYS A 92 13.59 -10.06 7.61
C LYS A 92 13.75 -8.70 8.29
N PHE A 93 13.08 -7.68 7.81
CA PHE A 93 13.15 -6.35 8.39
C PHE A 93 11.76 -5.82 8.74
N ARG A 94 11.70 -5.08 9.85
CA ARG A 94 10.52 -4.29 10.23
C ARG A 94 10.90 -2.86 10.56
N TRP A 95 9.96 -1.97 10.38
CA TRP A 95 10.10 -0.60 10.84
C TRP A 95 9.97 -0.49 12.35
N SER A 96 10.86 0.26 12.99
CA SER A 96 10.86 0.53 14.42
C SER A 96 10.91 2.04 14.65
N PRO A 97 9.79 2.69 15.01
CA PRO A 97 9.78 4.08 15.41
C PRO A 97 10.68 4.34 16.60
N ALA A 98 11.27 5.55 16.68
CA ALA A 98 12.19 5.92 17.73
C ALA A 98 11.49 6.18 19.07
N SER A 99 10.27 6.73 19.03
CA SER A 99 9.54 7.24 20.20
C SER A 99 8.44 6.31 20.72
N CYS A 100 8.14 5.21 20.01
CA CYS A 100 7.10 4.28 20.44
C CYS A 100 7.32 2.88 19.86
N ARG A 101 6.59 1.91 20.37
CA ARG A 101 6.58 0.53 19.88
C ARG A 101 5.37 0.30 18.99
N LEU A 102 5.61 -0.11 17.75
CA LEU A 102 4.54 -0.60 16.89
C LEU A 102 4.11 -2.00 17.34
N PRO A 103 2.80 -2.25 17.50
CA PRO A 103 2.31 -3.61 17.66
C PRO A 103 2.56 -4.41 16.38
N ARG A 104 2.68 -5.72 16.51
CA ARG A 104 2.67 -6.61 15.35
C ARG A 104 1.29 -6.56 14.69
N PHE A 105 1.25 -6.55 13.36
CA PHE A 105 -0.01 -6.58 12.63
C PHE A 105 -0.80 -7.86 12.97
N ASP A 106 -2.05 -7.68 13.37
CA ASP A 106 -3.01 -8.75 13.65
C ASP A 106 -4.07 -8.78 12.55
N GLY A 107 -3.89 -9.69 11.59
CA GLY A 107 -4.79 -9.82 10.44
C GLY A 107 -6.18 -10.34 10.86
N ALA A 108 -6.28 -11.16 11.89
CA ALA A 108 -7.57 -11.67 12.38
C ALA A 108 -8.37 -10.54 13.04
N ASP A 109 -7.72 -9.69 13.84
CA ASP A 109 -8.33 -8.50 14.41
C ASP A 109 -8.77 -7.51 13.30
N PHE A 110 -7.93 -7.32 12.29
CA PHE A 110 -8.28 -6.48 11.13
C PHE A 110 -9.52 -7.01 10.40
N LEU A 111 -9.58 -8.29 10.07
CA LEU A 111 -10.72 -8.94 9.41
C LEU A 111 -12.02 -8.73 10.21
N ARG A 112 -11.97 -8.86 11.52
CA ARG A 112 -13.14 -8.66 12.40
C ARG A 112 -13.62 -7.20 12.41
N ARG A 113 -12.71 -6.25 12.57
CA ARG A 113 -13.02 -4.80 12.66
C ARG A 113 -13.46 -4.20 11.34
N TRP A 114 -13.00 -4.76 10.24
CA TRP A 114 -13.29 -4.28 8.89
C TRP A 114 -14.40 -5.07 8.20
N ARG A 115 -15.13 -5.89 8.92
CA ARG A 115 -16.30 -6.62 8.41
C ARG A 115 -17.32 -5.66 7.75
N GLY A 116 -17.81 -6.03 6.56
CA GLY A 116 -18.78 -5.25 5.79
C GLY A 116 -18.21 -3.93 5.21
N LYS A 117 -16.88 -3.78 5.17
CA LYS A 117 -16.24 -2.52 4.75
C LYS A 117 -15.42 -2.68 3.46
N LYS A 118 -15.13 -1.53 2.87
CA LYS A 118 -14.26 -1.42 1.68
C LYS A 118 -13.02 -0.60 2.02
N VAL A 119 -11.84 -1.18 1.85
CA VAL A 119 -10.52 -0.52 1.90
C VAL A 119 -10.04 -0.38 0.47
N MET A 120 -9.64 0.81 0.04
CA MET A 120 -9.18 1.04 -1.32
C MET A 120 -7.82 1.73 -1.34
N PHE A 121 -6.90 1.11 -2.05
CA PHE A 121 -5.61 1.70 -2.42
C PHE A 121 -5.76 2.40 -3.76
N VAL A 122 -5.30 3.64 -3.85
CA VAL A 122 -5.35 4.45 -5.06
C VAL A 122 -3.95 4.91 -5.38
N GLY A 123 -3.39 4.43 -6.49
CA GLY A 123 -2.05 4.81 -6.88
C GLY A 123 -1.39 3.82 -7.84
N ASP A 124 -0.08 3.93 -7.93
CA ASP A 124 0.76 3.23 -8.89
C ASP A 124 1.20 1.82 -8.44
N SER A 125 2.29 1.30 -9.00
CA SER A 125 2.86 -0.01 -8.66
C SER A 125 3.23 -0.16 -7.17
N LEU A 126 3.53 0.93 -6.46
CA LEU A 126 3.78 0.89 -5.03
C LEU A 126 2.48 0.66 -4.25
N SER A 127 1.38 1.29 -4.66
CA SER A 127 0.04 0.99 -4.12
C SER A 127 -0.38 -0.44 -4.41
N MET A 128 -0.08 -0.95 -5.60
CA MET A 128 -0.32 -2.36 -5.95
C MET A 128 0.46 -3.31 -5.02
N ASN A 129 1.73 -3.01 -4.75
CA ASN A 129 2.54 -3.80 -3.83
C ASN A 129 1.96 -3.82 -2.41
N GLN A 130 1.55 -2.65 -1.89
CA GLN A 130 0.91 -2.54 -0.58
C GLN A 130 -0.43 -3.29 -0.51
N TRP A 131 -1.24 -3.18 -1.55
CA TRP A 131 -2.52 -3.88 -1.67
C TRP A 131 -2.34 -5.40 -1.66
N VAL A 132 -1.42 -5.94 -2.47
CA VAL A 132 -1.09 -7.38 -2.48
C VAL A 132 -0.61 -7.83 -1.11
N SER A 133 0.30 -7.06 -0.49
CA SER A 133 0.84 -7.40 0.83
C SER A 133 -0.25 -7.44 1.90
N LEU A 134 -1.16 -6.47 1.94
CA LEU A 134 -2.30 -6.51 2.87
C LEU A 134 -3.19 -7.72 2.60
N ALA A 135 -3.54 -7.98 1.34
CA ALA A 135 -4.37 -9.13 0.98
C ALA A 135 -3.73 -10.46 1.43
N CYS A 136 -2.41 -10.62 1.24
CA CYS A 136 -1.68 -11.81 1.68
C CYS A 136 -1.62 -11.96 3.21
N MET A 137 -1.40 -10.84 3.94
CA MET A 137 -1.43 -10.87 5.42
C MET A 137 -2.80 -11.26 5.94
N LEU A 138 -3.88 -10.79 5.32
CA LEU A 138 -5.25 -11.15 5.70
C LEU A 138 -5.57 -12.60 5.35
N HIS A 139 -5.11 -13.07 4.17
CA HIS A 139 -5.28 -14.46 3.76
C HIS A 139 -4.59 -15.42 4.74
N ALA A 140 -3.35 -15.12 5.13
CA ALA A 140 -2.61 -15.93 6.09
C ALA A 140 -3.22 -15.94 7.50
N ALA A 141 -3.97 -14.90 7.87
CA ALA A 141 -4.61 -14.76 9.17
C ALA A 141 -6.05 -15.30 9.21
N ALA A 142 -6.67 -15.53 8.06
CA ALA A 142 -8.03 -16.02 7.97
C ALA A 142 -8.09 -17.51 8.34
N PRO A 143 -9.15 -17.96 9.07
CA PRO A 143 -9.34 -19.38 9.36
C PRO A 143 -9.51 -20.21 8.10
N ALA A 144 -8.90 -21.41 8.08
CA ALA A 144 -9.08 -22.36 6.98
C ALA A 144 -10.45 -23.08 7.07
N PRO A 145 -11.09 -23.38 5.91
CA PRO A 145 -10.71 -23.01 4.56
C PRO A 145 -10.96 -21.53 4.26
N VAL A 146 -9.95 -20.83 3.75
CA VAL A 146 -10.07 -19.40 3.45
C VAL A 146 -10.93 -19.19 2.21
N ARG A 147 -12.02 -18.42 2.34
CA ARG A 147 -12.89 -18.01 1.23
C ARG A 147 -12.56 -16.58 0.82
N ALA A 148 -11.64 -16.46 -0.13
CA ALA A 148 -11.23 -15.18 -0.67
C ALA A 148 -11.14 -15.23 -2.19
N THR A 149 -11.78 -14.27 -2.86
CA THR A 149 -11.90 -14.22 -4.32
C THR A 149 -11.15 -13.01 -4.87
N LEU A 150 -10.21 -13.26 -5.80
CA LEU A 150 -9.54 -12.22 -6.57
C LEU A 150 -10.35 -11.90 -7.83
N THR A 151 -10.65 -10.62 -8.03
CA THR A 151 -11.14 -10.08 -9.30
C THR A 151 -10.05 -9.16 -9.85
N ALA A 152 -9.37 -9.59 -10.91
CA ALA A 152 -8.34 -8.80 -11.56
C ALA A 152 -8.94 -7.95 -12.70
N GLY A 153 -8.50 -6.70 -12.84
CA GLY A 153 -8.94 -5.79 -13.89
C GLY A 153 -8.16 -4.47 -13.87
N GLU A 154 -8.29 -3.70 -14.92
CA GLU A 154 -7.74 -2.35 -15.03
C GLU A 154 -8.88 -1.35 -15.24
N PRO A 155 -8.89 -0.24 -14.52
CA PRO A 155 -7.94 0.18 -13.47
C PRO A 155 -8.26 -0.41 -12.07
N VAL A 156 -9.25 -1.28 -11.94
CA VAL A 156 -9.73 -1.78 -10.65
C VAL A 156 -9.49 -3.27 -10.51
N SER A 157 -8.75 -3.63 -9.47
CA SER A 157 -8.63 -5.02 -8.99
C SER A 157 -9.11 -5.11 -7.55
N SER A 158 -9.58 -6.28 -7.11
CA SER A 158 -10.05 -6.45 -5.75
C SER A 158 -9.87 -7.87 -5.22
N VAL A 159 -9.70 -7.98 -3.90
CA VAL A 159 -9.81 -9.24 -3.16
C VAL A 159 -10.98 -9.12 -2.19
N ARG A 160 -11.92 -10.05 -2.28
CA ARG A 160 -13.07 -10.15 -1.38
C ARG A 160 -12.85 -11.30 -0.40
N PHE A 161 -12.92 -11.01 0.88
CA PHE A 161 -12.92 -11.99 1.98
C PHE A 161 -14.38 -12.26 2.34
N GLU A 162 -14.93 -13.36 1.83
CA GLU A 162 -16.36 -13.66 1.83
C GLU A 162 -16.94 -13.74 3.25
N ASP A 163 -16.25 -14.45 4.17
CA ASP A 163 -16.72 -14.65 5.55
C ASP A 163 -16.80 -13.35 6.36
N TYR A 164 -16.12 -12.32 5.90
CA TYR A 164 -16.05 -11.01 6.54
C TYR A 164 -16.77 -9.93 5.74
N ASP A 165 -17.25 -10.23 4.53
CA ASP A 165 -17.76 -9.22 3.60
C ASP A 165 -16.80 -8.02 3.48
N LEU A 166 -15.50 -8.28 3.57
CA LEU A 166 -14.46 -7.28 3.44
C LEU A 166 -13.97 -7.22 2.00
N LEU A 167 -13.97 -6.02 1.43
CA LEU A 167 -13.44 -5.77 0.09
C LEU A 167 -12.17 -4.94 0.16
N VAL A 168 -11.06 -5.49 -0.32
CA VAL A 168 -9.76 -4.80 -0.44
C VAL A 168 -9.51 -4.51 -1.91
N VAL A 169 -9.49 -3.24 -2.28
CA VAL A 169 -9.51 -2.78 -3.68
C VAL A 169 -8.22 -2.06 -4.01
N LEU A 170 -7.73 -2.26 -5.22
CA LEU A 170 -6.74 -1.42 -5.88
C LEU A 170 -7.43 -0.63 -7.00
N TYR A 171 -7.27 0.67 -7.00
CA TYR A 171 -7.49 1.54 -8.15
C TYR A 171 -6.12 1.95 -8.70
N HIS A 172 -5.69 1.30 -9.78
CA HIS A 172 -4.37 1.51 -10.34
C HIS A 172 -4.33 2.80 -11.17
N THR A 173 -3.52 3.76 -10.74
CA THR A 173 -3.33 5.04 -11.44
C THR A 173 -2.00 5.67 -11.08
N THR A 174 -1.39 6.36 -12.02
CA THR A 174 -0.15 7.13 -11.79
C THR A 174 -0.41 8.52 -11.24
N PHE A 175 -1.59 9.09 -11.54
CA PHE A 175 -1.98 10.43 -11.10
C PHE A 175 -3.40 10.42 -10.53
N LEU A 176 -3.66 11.30 -9.56
CA LEU A 176 -5.00 11.49 -9.00
C LEU A 176 -5.88 12.39 -9.87
N VAL A 177 -5.25 13.19 -10.73
CA VAL A 177 -5.90 14.12 -11.66
C VAL A 177 -5.97 13.52 -13.06
N ASP A 178 -6.84 14.08 -13.89
CA ASP A 178 -6.97 13.65 -15.28
C ASP A 178 -5.72 14.02 -16.08
N VAL A 179 -5.32 13.10 -16.95
CA VAL A 179 -4.26 13.31 -17.95
C VAL A 179 -4.93 13.35 -19.32
N VAL A 180 -4.75 14.45 -20.03
CA VAL A 180 -5.31 14.62 -21.38
C VAL A 180 -4.20 14.86 -22.40
N GLN A 181 -4.43 14.42 -23.64
CA GLN A 181 -3.54 14.72 -24.76
C GLN A 181 -3.97 16.05 -25.37
N GLU A 182 -3.05 17.00 -25.41
CA GLU A 182 -3.20 18.31 -26.08
C GLU A 182 -2.11 18.48 -27.15
N ASP A 183 -2.15 19.59 -27.89
CA ASP A 183 -1.15 19.88 -28.95
C ASP A 183 0.28 19.98 -28.39
N VAL A 184 0.42 20.42 -27.15
CA VAL A 184 1.69 20.52 -26.42
C VAL A 184 2.14 19.19 -25.80
N GLY A 185 1.38 18.10 -25.97
CA GLY A 185 1.66 16.79 -25.36
C GLY A 185 0.68 16.41 -24.26
N ARG A 186 1.10 15.53 -23.33
CA ARG A 186 0.26 15.11 -22.19
C ARG A 186 0.23 16.19 -21.12
N VAL A 187 -0.97 16.60 -20.76
CA VAL A 187 -1.22 17.67 -19.78
C VAL A 187 -1.97 17.13 -18.59
N LEU A 188 -1.48 17.41 -17.37
CA LEU A 188 -2.17 17.13 -16.13
C LEU A 188 -3.21 18.23 -15.85
N LYS A 189 -4.48 17.87 -15.79
CA LYS A 189 -5.58 18.80 -15.47
C LYS A 189 -5.76 18.83 -13.95
N LEU A 190 -5.05 19.76 -13.29
CA LEU A 190 -5.01 19.85 -11.82
C LEU A 190 -6.38 20.15 -11.19
N ASP A 191 -7.31 20.66 -11.95
CA ASP A 191 -8.68 21.00 -11.58
C ASP A 191 -9.69 19.90 -11.94
N SER A 192 -9.25 18.75 -12.46
CA SER A 192 -10.11 17.66 -12.90
C SER A 192 -9.70 16.31 -12.32
N MET A 193 -10.64 15.66 -11.62
CA MET A 193 -10.52 14.33 -11.04
C MET A 193 -11.76 13.49 -11.36
N ARG A 194 -12.08 13.30 -12.63
CA ARG A 194 -13.28 12.58 -13.07
C ARG A 194 -13.35 11.14 -12.55
N ASN A 195 -12.19 10.51 -12.43
CA ASN A 195 -12.06 9.15 -11.93
C ASN A 195 -12.29 9.02 -10.40
N ALA A 196 -12.36 10.15 -9.67
CA ALA A 196 -12.58 10.14 -8.23
C ALA A 196 -13.95 9.54 -7.84
N SER A 197 -14.92 9.50 -8.76
CA SER A 197 -16.19 8.83 -8.54
C SER A 197 -16.04 7.35 -8.20
N ALA A 198 -15.00 6.68 -8.70
CA ALA A 198 -14.70 5.27 -8.39
C ALA A 198 -14.26 5.05 -6.93
N TRP A 199 -13.80 6.11 -6.24
CA TRP A 199 -13.34 6.03 -4.85
C TRP A 199 -14.49 6.20 -3.85
N LEU A 200 -15.65 6.65 -4.32
CA LEU A 200 -16.82 6.83 -3.46
C LEU A 200 -17.26 5.51 -2.84
N GLY A 201 -17.76 5.59 -1.61
CA GLY A 201 -18.20 4.43 -0.85
C GLY A 201 -17.06 3.55 -0.30
N ALA A 202 -15.78 3.95 -0.42
CA ALA A 202 -14.71 3.36 0.35
C ALA A 202 -14.75 3.87 1.79
N HIS A 203 -14.54 2.97 2.76
CA HIS A 203 -14.48 3.31 4.19
C HIS A 203 -13.07 3.79 4.58
N LEU A 204 -12.05 3.36 3.83
CA LEU A 204 -10.68 3.81 3.94
C LEU A 204 -10.08 3.97 2.54
N LEU A 205 -9.46 5.14 2.30
CA LEU A 205 -8.69 5.43 1.11
C LEU A 205 -7.22 5.59 1.47
N VAL A 206 -6.35 4.89 0.74
CA VAL A 206 -4.89 4.97 0.87
C VAL A 206 -4.32 5.45 -0.45
N PHE A 207 -3.82 6.68 -0.47
CA PHE A 207 -3.28 7.30 -1.69
C PHE A 207 -1.75 7.22 -1.73
N ASN A 208 -1.21 6.85 -2.89
CA ASN A 208 0.22 6.86 -3.16
C ASN A 208 0.49 7.02 -4.67
N THR A 209 0.74 8.27 -5.10
CA THR A 209 1.08 8.59 -6.50
C THR A 209 2.28 9.53 -6.59
N TRP A 210 2.95 9.77 -5.48
CA TRP A 210 3.91 10.85 -5.32
C TRP A 210 5.02 10.92 -6.38
N HIS A 211 5.72 9.82 -6.68
CA HIS A 211 6.95 9.89 -7.46
C HIS A 211 6.73 10.23 -8.93
N TRP A 212 5.55 9.96 -9.47
CA TRP A 212 5.19 10.31 -10.85
C TRP A 212 5.08 11.81 -11.09
N TRP A 213 4.75 12.58 -10.03
CA TRP A 213 4.65 14.03 -10.10
C TRP A 213 5.99 14.74 -10.23
N THR A 214 7.08 14.07 -9.81
CA THR A 214 8.44 14.59 -9.85
C THR A 214 9.31 13.90 -10.89
N TYR A 215 8.74 12.94 -11.62
CA TYR A 215 9.47 12.19 -12.63
C TYR A 215 9.81 13.09 -13.83
N ARG A 216 11.12 13.21 -14.11
CA ARG A 216 11.67 13.92 -15.27
C ARG A 216 12.30 12.90 -16.20
N GLY A 217 11.50 12.26 -17.06
CA GLY A 217 11.97 11.37 -18.11
C GLY A 217 11.97 12.05 -19.46
N ALA A 218 12.60 11.43 -20.46
CA ALA A 218 12.63 11.90 -21.86
C ALA A 218 11.23 12.06 -22.50
N SER A 219 10.19 11.60 -21.85
CA SER A 219 8.79 11.71 -22.29
C SER A 219 8.02 12.85 -21.63
N GLN A 220 8.69 13.69 -20.83
CA GLN A 220 8.11 14.89 -20.23
C GLN A 220 8.67 16.12 -20.95
N VAL A 221 8.16 16.37 -22.10
CA VAL A 221 8.27 17.67 -22.78
C VAL A 221 6.91 18.31 -22.77
#